data_6ee0c091f60c2503b85f7489bb0c49b7
#
_entry.id   6ee0c091f60c2503b85f7489bb0c49b7
#
_cell.length_a   1.000
_cell.length_b   1.000
_cell.length_c   1.000
_cell.angle_alpha   90.00
_cell.angle_beta   90.00
_cell.angle_gamma   90.00
#
_symmetry.space_group_name_H-M   'P 1'
#
loop_
_entity.id
_entity.type
_entity.pdbx_description
1 polymer ?
#
loop_
_entity_poly.entity_id
_entity_poly.type
_entity_poly.pdbx_seq_one_letter_code
_entity_poly.pdbx_strand_id
1 'polypeptide(L)'
;EMTSSLVGSEMCIRDRSSTVDFVFSAVDMTKDEIKAIEEAYAKTETPVVSNNSAHRWTKDVPMVVPEINAAHFDLIKTQKERLGTTRGFIAVKPNCSIQSYTPALAAWKEFGPKEVVVTTYQAISGAGKTFKDWPEMIENIIPYIGGEEEKSEKEPLRVLGTLENGEIKLAEEPKITCQCLRVPVLNGHTAAVFI
;
A
#
# COMPACT_ATOMS: atom_id res chain seq x y z
N GLU A 1 10.82 -18.80 -9.88
CA GLU A 1 9.49 -18.93 -10.53
C GLU A 1 8.49 -19.48 -9.51
N MET A 2 7.75 -18.59 -8.88
CA MET A 2 6.55 -19.02 -8.15
C MET A 2 5.42 -19.18 -9.15
N THR A 3 5.09 -20.40 -9.48
CA THR A 3 3.94 -20.70 -10.32
C THR A 3 2.66 -20.35 -9.56
N SER A 4 1.77 -19.58 -10.16
CA SER A 4 0.47 -19.14 -9.61
C SER A 4 -0.44 -20.31 -9.16
N SER A 5 -0.15 -21.54 -9.54
CA SER A 5 -0.91 -22.73 -9.17
C SER A 5 -0.64 -23.27 -7.76
N LEU A 6 0.35 -22.71 -7.03
CA LEU A 6 0.72 -23.13 -5.67
C LEU A 6 0.21 -22.15 -4.59
N VAL A 7 -0.34 -21.04 -5.00
CA VAL A 7 -0.87 -20.01 -4.10
C VAL A 7 -2.34 -20.32 -3.84
N GLY A 8 -2.65 -21.08 -2.80
CA GLY A 8 -4.05 -21.26 -2.43
C GLY A 8 -4.45 -22.60 -1.81
N SER A 9 -3.58 -23.61 -1.74
CA SER A 9 -3.90 -24.76 -0.93
C SER A 9 -3.40 -24.57 0.51
N GLU A 10 -4.25 -24.82 1.50
CA GLU A 10 -3.88 -24.76 2.93
C GLU A 10 -2.62 -25.61 3.24
N MET A 11 -2.41 -26.67 2.49
CA MET A 11 -1.25 -27.53 2.61
C MET A 11 0.04 -26.84 2.19
N CYS A 12 0.02 -26.06 1.10
CA CYS A 12 1.19 -25.29 0.65
C CYS A 12 1.56 -24.17 1.63
N ILE A 13 0.56 -23.52 2.25
CA ILE A 13 0.80 -22.49 3.26
C ILE A 13 1.50 -23.10 4.47
N ARG A 14 1.03 -24.23 4.98
CA ARG A 14 1.60 -24.94 6.14
C ARG A 14 3.03 -25.41 5.88
N ASP A 15 3.27 -26.04 4.76
CA ASP A 15 4.59 -26.62 4.45
C ASP A 15 5.67 -25.55 4.22
N ARG A 16 5.31 -24.41 3.64
CA ARG A 16 6.27 -23.34 3.34
C ARG A 16 6.46 -22.35 4.46
N SER A 17 5.45 -22.10 5.27
CA SER A 17 5.54 -21.15 6.39
C SER A 17 6.58 -21.54 7.43
N SER A 18 6.83 -22.87 7.61
CA SER A 18 7.87 -23.36 8.53
C SER A 18 9.31 -23.16 8.03
N THR A 19 9.49 -22.79 6.77
CA THR A 19 10.81 -22.70 6.11
C THR A 19 11.24 -21.26 5.79
N VAL A 20 10.40 -20.27 6.08
CA VAL A 20 10.67 -18.86 5.76
C VAL A 20 10.50 -17.96 6.97
N ASP A 21 11.28 -16.89 7.03
CA ASP A 21 11.20 -15.91 8.11
C ASP A 21 10.04 -14.93 7.95
N PHE A 22 9.67 -14.59 6.72
CA PHE A 22 8.54 -13.76 6.38
C PHE A 22 8.08 -14.00 4.94
N VAL A 23 6.90 -13.51 4.58
CA VAL A 23 6.35 -13.55 3.23
C VAL A 23 6.16 -12.13 2.70
N PHE A 24 6.61 -11.88 1.47
CA PHE A 24 6.25 -10.69 0.71
C PHE A 24 5.09 -11.03 -0.22
N SER A 25 3.94 -10.34 -0.04
CA SER A 25 2.73 -10.56 -0.83
C SER A 25 2.60 -9.52 -1.94
N ALA A 26 2.59 -10.01 -3.20
CA ALA A 26 2.36 -9.22 -4.40
C ALA A 26 1.57 -10.04 -5.43
N VAL A 27 0.49 -10.64 -4.98
CA VAL A 27 -0.35 -11.54 -5.80
C VAL A 27 -1.43 -10.74 -6.54
N ASP A 28 -1.83 -11.23 -7.71
CA ASP A 28 -2.93 -10.68 -8.51
C ASP A 28 -4.17 -11.56 -8.35
N MET A 29 -5.02 -11.20 -7.41
CA MET A 29 -6.23 -11.91 -7.01
C MET A 29 -7.29 -10.91 -6.56
N THR A 30 -8.50 -11.35 -6.27
CA THR A 30 -9.53 -10.51 -5.66
C THR A 30 -9.11 -10.07 -4.24
N LYS A 31 -9.64 -8.93 -3.79
CA LYS A 31 -9.31 -8.42 -2.44
C LYS A 31 -9.64 -9.40 -1.33
N ASP A 32 -10.72 -10.18 -1.47
CA ASP A 32 -11.15 -11.13 -0.44
C ASP A 32 -10.22 -12.37 -0.41
N GLU A 33 -9.80 -12.84 -1.58
CA GLU A 33 -8.80 -13.91 -1.68
C GLU A 33 -7.45 -13.48 -1.11
N ILE A 34 -7.01 -12.25 -1.42
CA ILE A 34 -5.77 -11.69 -0.87
C ILE A 34 -5.84 -11.61 0.65
N LYS A 35 -6.95 -11.10 1.21
CA LYS A 35 -7.15 -11.06 2.65
C LYS A 35 -7.07 -12.44 3.28
N ALA A 36 -7.77 -13.41 2.69
CA ALA A 36 -7.80 -14.78 3.20
C ALA A 36 -6.40 -15.42 3.22
N ILE A 37 -5.64 -15.28 2.12
CA ILE A 37 -4.31 -15.89 2.03
C ILE A 37 -3.29 -15.20 2.94
N GLU A 38 -3.30 -13.86 3.02
CA GLU A 38 -2.40 -13.10 3.89
C GLU A 38 -2.69 -13.41 5.37
N GLU A 39 -3.96 -13.50 5.77
CA GLU A 39 -4.32 -13.93 7.13
C GLU A 39 -3.95 -15.39 7.41
N ALA A 40 -4.09 -16.28 6.43
CA ALA A 40 -3.69 -17.67 6.58
C ALA A 40 -2.19 -17.80 6.84
N TYR A 41 -1.35 -17.05 6.12
CA TYR A 41 0.09 -17.00 6.40
C TYR A 41 0.39 -16.41 7.77
N ALA A 42 -0.23 -15.30 8.14
CA ALA A 42 -0.03 -14.69 9.45
C ALA A 42 -0.39 -15.66 10.60
N LYS A 43 -1.48 -16.43 10.46
CA LYS A 43 -1.90 -17.46 11.43
C LYS A 43 -0.94 -18.64 11.56
N THR A 44 -0.06 -18.85 10.60
CA THR A 44 1.05 -19.84 10.74
C THR A 44 2.30 -19.24 11.38
N GLU A 45 2.18 -18.14 12.10
CA GLU A 45 3.28 -17.40 12.74
C GLU A 45 4.28 -16.80 11.76
N THR A 46 3.88 -16.62 10.49
CA THR A 46 4.73 -16.04 9.45
C THR A 46 4.34 -14.60 9.20
N PRO A 47 5.20 -13.60 9.48
CA PRO A 47 4.96 -12.21 9.15
C PRO A 47 4.72 -12.01 7.65
N VAL A 48 3.75 -11.18 7.30
CA VAL A 48 3.41 -10.83 5.91
C VAL A 48 3.64 -9.34 5.68
N VAL A 49 4.48 -9.03 4.70
CA VAL A 49 4.64 -7.67 4.18
C VAL A 49 3.94 -7.61 2.83
N SER A 50 2.88 -6.81 2.75
CA SER A 50 2.01 -6.80 1.57
C SER A 50 2.18 -5.53 0.72
N ASN A 51 2.32 -5.74 -0.60
CA ASN A 51 2.21 -4.70 -1.62
C ASN A 51 0.75 -4.45 -2.03
N ASN A 52 -0.16 -5.36 -1.68
CA ASN A 52 -1.55 -5.33 -2.11
C ASN A 52 -2.38 -4.26 -1.38
N SER A 53 -3.49 -3.87 -1.99
CA SER A 53 -4.39 -2.87 -1.40
C SER A 53 -5.43 -3.46 -0.46
N ALA A 54 -5.55 -4.79 -0.37
CA ALA A 54 -6.63 -5.48 0.30
C ALA A 54 -6.77 -5.12 1.78
N HIS A 55 -5.65 -5.07 2.50
CA HIS A 55 -5.62 -4.77 3.94
C HIS A 55 -5.34 -3.31 4.29
N ARG A 56 -5.17 -2.39 3.31
CA ARG A 56 -4.80 -0.99 3.61
C ARG A 56 -5.77 -0.26 4.54
N TRP A 57 -7.04 -0.67 4.55
CA TRP A 57 -8.09 -0.09 5.39
C TRP A 57 -8.58 -1.02 6.51
N THR A 58 -7.92 -2.15 6.72
CA THR A 58 -8.17 -3.01 7.89
C THR A 58 -7.66 -2.29 9.14
N LYS A 59 -8.50 -2.18 10.17
CA LYS A 59 -8.26 -1.29 11.32
C LYS A 59 -6.92 -1.55 12.02
N ASP A 60 -6.63 -2.82 12.28
CA ASP A 60 -5.46 -3.29 13.02
C ASP A 60 -4.27 -3.66 12.12
N VAL A 61 -4.35 -3.36 10.82
CA VAL A 61 -3.23 -3.55 9.89
C VAL A 61 -2.53 -2.22 9.66
N PRO A 62 -1.25 -2.10 10.03
CA PRO A 62 -0.49 -0.89 9.79
C PRO A 62 -0.18 -0.71 8.30
N MET A 63 -0.51 0.47 7.78
CA MET A 63 -0.07 0.93 6.46
C MET A 63 1.12 1.87 6.66
N VAL A 64 2.32 1.44 6.23
CA VAL A 64 3.57 2.03 6.73
C VAL A 64 4.44 2.57 5.62
N VAL A 65 4.94 3.78 5.87
CA VAL A 65 6.16 4.36 5.31
C VAL A 65 7.09 4.55 6.51
N PRO A 66 8.07 3.67 6.74
CA PRO A 66 8.80 3.60 8.02
C PRO A 66 9.44 4.92 8.46
N GLU A 67 9.88 5.73 7.51
CA GLU A 67 10.48 7.04 7.75
C GLU A 67 9.47 8.07 8.31
N ILE A 68 8.17 7.83 8.14
CA ILE A 68 7.11 8.76 8.52
C ILE A 68 6.37 8.29 9.76
N ASN A 69 5.92 7.03 9.75
CA ASN A 69 4.93 6.54 10.70
C ASN A 69 5.29 5.18 11.32
N ALA A 70 6.55 4.95 11.65
CA ALA A 70 7.00 3.73 12.31
C ALA A 70 6.18 3.38 13.57
N ALA A 71 5.67 4.39 14.30
CA ALA A 71 4.81 4.18 15.46
C ALA A 71 3.51 3.39 15.14
N HIS A 72 3.06 3.39 13.88
CA HIS A 72 1.89 2.61 13.46
C HIS A 72 2.12 1.09 13.57
N PHE A 73 3.36 0.62 13.65
CA PHE A 73 3.65 -0.79 13.93
C PHE A 73 3.10 -1.25 15.29
N ASP A 74 2.80 -0.36 16.21
CA ASP A 74 2.15 -0.74 17.48
C ASP A 74 0.75 -1.35 17.29
N LEU A 75 0.08 -1.12 16.14
CA LEU A 75 -1.15 -1.83 15.75
C LEU A 75 -0.97 -3.34 15.68
N ILE A 76 0.25 -3.82 15.41
CA ILE A 76 0.55 -5.26 15.34
C ILE A 76 0.20 -5.97 16.65
N LYS A 77 0.26 -5.29 17.79
CA LYS A 77 -0.13 -5.86 19.09
C LYS A 77 -1.61 -6.27 19.08
N THR A 78 -2.50 -5.32 18.73
CA THR A 78 -3.94 -5.57 18.61
C THR A 78 -4.25 -6.60 17.52
N GLN A 79 -3.52 -6.53 16.40
CA GLN A 79 -3.71 -7.49 15.31
C GLN A 79 -3.37 -8.92 15.73
N LYS A 80 -2.28 -9.12 16.48
CA LYS A 80 -1.88 -10.44 16.99
C LYS A 80 -2.94 -11.02 17.94
N GLU A 81 -3.53 -10.18 18.79
CA GLU A 81 -4.65 -10.58 19.64
C GLU A 81 -5.84 -11.09 18.82
N ARG A 82 -6.23 -10.37 17.76
CA ARG A 82 -7.31 -10.77 16.86
C ARG A 82 -6.99 -12.06 16.10
N LEU A 83 -5.76 -12.20 15.61
CA LEU A 83 -5.33 -13.37 14.83
C LEU A 83 -5.01 -14.59 15.70
N GLY A 84 -4.79 -14.41 17.00
CA GLY A 84 -4.34 -15.45 17.93
C GLY A 84 -2.90 -15.87 17.68
N THR A 85 -2.02 -14.92 17.31
CA THR A 85 -0.62 -15.17 16.95
C THR A 85 0.35 -14.52 17.94
N THR A 86 1.57 -15.04 17.99
CA THR A 86 2.66 -14.46 18.79
C THR A 86 3.69 -13.73 17.90
N ARG A 87 3.99 -14.29 16.73
CA ARG A 87 4.95 -13.74 15.76
C ARG A 87 4.28 -13.25 14.48
N GLY A 88 3.26 -13.95 13.98
CA GLY A 88 2.59 -13.66 12.73
C GLY A 88 1.83 -12.34 12.75
N PHE A 89 1.96 -11.55 11.71
CA PHE A 89 1.23 -10.30 11.48
C PHE A 89 1.21 -9.94 10.00
N ILE A 90 0.41 -8.95 9.64
CA ILE A 90 0.35 -8.35 8.32
C ILE A 90 0.69 -6.86 8.45
N ALA A 91 1.60 -6.37 7.62
CA ALA A 91 1.84 -4.96 7.42
C ALA A 91 1.75 -4.65 5.92
N VAL A 92 1.20 -3.50 5.55
CA VAL A 92 0.98 -3.15 4.16
C VAL A 92 1.73 -1.87 3.77
N LYS A 93 2.16 -1.83 2.53
CA LYS A 93 2.67 -0.63 1.87
C LYS A 93 1.50 0.19 1.32
N PRO A 94 1.54 1.54 1.39
CA PRO A 94 0.55 2.40 0.73
C PRO A 94 0.66 2.33 -0.80
N ASN A 95 -0.23 3.03 -1.48
CA ASN A 95 -0.20 3.19 -2.93
C ASN A 95 1.16 3.72 -3.42
N CYS A 96 1.60 3.26 -4.59
CA CYS A 96 2.91 3.65 -5.13
C CYS A 96 2.99 5.13 -5.48
N SER A 97 1.91 5.75 -5.96
CA SER A 97 1.91 7.16 -6.36
C SER A 97 2.12 8.09 -5.17
N ILE A 98 1.52 7.80 -4.00
CA ILE A 98 1.64 8.67 -2.84
C ILE A 98 3.05 8.69 -2.24
N GLN A 99 3.84 7.66 -2.47
CA GLN A 99 5.21 7.60 -1.97
C GLN A 99 6.14 8.60 -2.66
N SER A 100 5.72 9.17 -3.80
CA SER A 100 6.48 10.22 -4.48
C SER A 100 6.40 11.58 -3.79
N TYR A 101 5.36 11.84 -2.96
CA TYR A 101 5.14 13.15 -2.36
C TYR A 101 4.84 13.12 -0.84
N THR A 102 4.28 12.04 -0.30
CA THR A 102 3.95 11.97 1.14
C THR A 102 5.17 12.18 2.06
N PRO A 103 6.38 11.69 1.74
CA PRO A 103 7.56 12.00 2.54
C PRO A 103 7.88 13.50 2.62
N ALA A 104 7.70 14.24 1.51
CA ALA A 104 7.88 15.69 1.51
C ALA A 104 6.82 16.40 2.36
N LEU A 105 5.54 15.96 2.26
CA LEU A 105 4.48 16.49 3.13
C LEU A 105 4.75 16.22 4.61
N ALA A 106 5.26 15.04 4.94
CA ALA A 106 5.65 14.71 6.31
C ALA A 106 6.75 15.61 6.85
N ALA A 107 7.77 15.89 6.03
CA ALA A 107 8.86 16.82 6.39
C ALA A 107 8.36 18.25 6.61
N TRP A 108 7.34 18.67 5.89
CA TRP A 108 6.76 20.01 5.98
C TRP A 108 5.55 20.13 6.93
N LYS A 109 5.26 19.06 7.66
CA LYS A 109 4.12 19.04 8.61
C LYS A 109 4.22 20.16 9.65
N GLU A 110 5.43 20.54 10.08
CA GLU A 110 5.64 21.63 11.05
C GLU A 110 5.16 22.99 10.57
N PHE A 111 5.09 23.22 9.25
CA PHE A 111 4.59 24.46 8.65
C PHE A 111 3.06 24.50 8.53
N GLY A 112 2.36 23.42 8.91
CA GLY A 112 0.90 23.34 8.95
C GLY A 112 0.23 23.48 7.58
N PRO A 113 0.61 22.70 6.55
CA PRO A 113 -0.05 22.75 5.25
C PRO A 113 -1.55 22.49 5.39
N LYS A 114 -2.36 23.31 4.74
CA LYS A 114 -3.84 23.25 4.81
C LYS A 114 -4.45 22.59 3.59
N GLU A 115 -3.94 22.94 2.44
CA GLU A 115 -4.42 22.45 1.15
C GLU A 115 -3.23 22.00 0.31
N VAL A 116 -3.41 20.89 -0.39
CA VAL A 116 -2.40 20.33 -1.28
C VAL A 116 -3.07 19.91 -2.57
N VAL A 117 -2.56 20.42 -3.68
CA VAL A 117 -2.99 19.99 -5.02
C VAL A 117 -1.86 19.16 -5.63
N VAL A 118 -2.20 17.93 -6.02
CA VAL A 118 -1.23 16.97 -6.55
C VAL A 118 -1.64 16.55 -7.95
N THR A 119 -0.69 16.57 -8.88
CA THR A 119 -0.83 15.86 -10.17
C THR A 119 0.23 14.78 -10.22
N THR A 120 -0.19 13.50 -10.29
CA THR A 120 0.74 12.38 -10.42
C THR A 120 0.91 11.97 -11.87
N TYR A 121 2.16 11.80 -12.28
CA TYR A 121 2.56 11.27 -13.58
C TYR A 121 3.03 9.84 -13.37
N GLN A 122 2.14 8.89 -13.65
CA GLN A 122 2.38 7.48 -13.31
C GLN A 122 2.92 6.69 -14.51
N ALA A 123 4.04 6.04 -14.30
CA ALA A 123 4.68 5.16 -15.28
C ALA A 123 3.83 3.93 -15.61
N ILE A 124 3.97 3.39 -16.80
CA ILE A 124 3.21 2.22 -17.28
C ILE A 124 3.52 0.94 -16.50
N SER A 125 4.71 0.81 -15.90
CA SER A 125 5.05 -0.31 -15.02
C SER A 125 4.15 -0.38 -13.77
N GLY A 126 3.56 0.74 -13.34
CA GLY A 126 2.56 0.75 -12.27
C GLY A 126 1.26 0.03 -12.63
N ALA A 127 0.99 -0.19 -13.92
CA ALA A 127 -0.09 -1.03 -14.43
C ALA A 127 0.37 -2.46 -14.77
N GLY A 128 1.60 -2.85 -14.39
CA GLY A 128 2.18 -4.14 -14.75
C GLY A 128 2.48 -4.29 -16.24
N LYS A 129 2.64 -3.18 -16.97
CA LYS A 129 2.79 -3.15 -18.42
C LYS A 129 4.18 -2.65 -18.83
N THR A 130 4.57 -3.07 -20.04
CA THR A 130 5.69 -2.51 -20.79
C THR A 130 5.19 -1.87 -22.08
N PHE A 131 6.03 -1.11 -22.80
CA PHE A 131 5.63 -0.58 -24.11
C PHE A 131 5.40 -1.69 -25.16
N LYS A 132 5.96 -2.87 -24.96
CA LYS A 132 5.70 -4.03 -25.81
C LYS A 132 4.27 -4.54 -25.61
N ASP A 133 3.78 -4.53 -24.38
CA ASP A 133 2.45 -5.04 -24.01
C ASP A 133 1.37 -3.96 -24.13
N TRP A 134 1.79 -2.69 -24.24
CA TRP A 134 0.91 -1.53 -24.33
C TRP A 134 1.48 -0.44 -25.26
N PRO A 135 1.60 -0.75 -26.57
CA PRO A 135 2.21 0.18 -27.54
C PRO A 135 1.41 1.47 -27.72
N GLU A 136 0.11 1.48 -27.43
CA GLU A 136 -0.77 2.67 -27.53
C GLU A 136 -0.40 3.76 -26.53
N MET A 137 0.43 3.44 -25.54
CA MET A 137 0.94 4.43 -24.59
C MET A 137 2.12 5.24 -25.13
N ILE A 138 2.74 4.83 -26.25
CA ILE A 138 3.81 5.62 -26.87
C ILE A 138 3.21 6.94 -27.37
N GLU A 139 3.80 8.07 -26.93
CA GLU A 139 3.34 9.44 -27.25
C GLU A 139 1.88 9.75 -26.81
N ASN A 140 1.36 9.02 -25.82
CA ASN A 140 0.00 9.17 -25.34
C ASN A 140 -0.06 9.39 -23.82
N ILE A 141 -1.12 10.05 -23.36
CA ILE A 141 -1.43 10.28 -21.94
C ILE A 141 -2.85 9.81 -21.66
N ILE A 142 -3.04 9.04 -20.58
CA ILE A 142 -4.37 8.74 -20.06
C ILE A 142 -4.64 9.70 -18.89
N PRO A 143 -5.62 10.61 -19.01
CA PRO A 143 -5.84 11.70 -18.07
C PRO A 143 -6.55 11.27 -16.77
N TYR A 144 -6.95 10.00 -16.66
CA TYR A 144 -7.66 9.47 -15.49
C TYR A 144 -7.31 7.99 -15.29
N ILE A 145 -6.96 7.63 -14.06
CA ILE A 145 -6.71 6.25 -13.67
C ILE A 145 -7.73 5.86 -12.60
N GLY A 146 -8.65 4.95 -12.93
CA GLY A 146 -9.76 4.58 -12.07
C GLY A 146 -9.37 4.22 -10.64
N GLY A 147 -9.91 4.95 -9.67
CA GLY A 147 -9.69 4.74 -8.23
C GLY A 147 -8.33 5.18 -7.69
N GLU A 148 -7.43 5.74 -8.52
CA GLU A 148 -6.12 6.23 -8.05
C GLU A 148 -6.23 7.58 -7.34
N GLU A 149 -7.10 8.46 -7.79
CA GLU A 149 -7.30 9.78 -7.17
C GLU A 149 -7.80 9.63 -5.73
N GLU A 150 -8.82 8.79 -5.51
CA GLU A 150 -9.35 8.53 -4.15
C GLU A 150 -8.27 7.96 -3.20
N LYS A 151 -7.42 7.05 -3.68
CA LYS A 151 -6.30 6.53 -2.89
C LYS A 151 -5.29 7.64 -2.58
N SER A 152 -4.97 8.46 -3.58
CA SER A 152 -3.99 9.54 -3.46
C SER A 152 -4.46 10.66 -2.53
N GLU A 153 -5.75 10.85 -2.37
CA GLU A 153 -6.33 11.82 -1.43
C GLU A 153 -6.44 11.28 0.00
N LYS A 154 -6.75 9.98 0.17
CA LYS A 154 -7.07 9.40 1.48
C LYS A 154 -5.89 8.68 2.15
N GLU A 155 -5.07 7.94 1.39
CA GLU A 155 -3.99 7.17 2.00
C GLU A 155 -2.92 8.03 2.69
N PRO A 156 -2.52 9.22 2.17
CA PRO A 156 -1.61 10.09 2.90
C PRO A 156 -2.15 10.52 4.26
N LEU A 157 -3.44 10.76 4.39
CA LEU A 157 -4.06 11.13 5.67
C LEU A 157 -3.99 10.00 6.69
N ARG A 158 -4.02 8.73 6.24
CA ARG A 158 -3.78 7.58 7.09
C ARG A 158 -2.31 7.46 7.50
N VAL A 159 -1.39 7.67 6.57
CA VAL A 159 0.05 7.65 6.84
C VAL A 159 0.46 8.76 7.82
N LEU A 160 -0.10 9.96 7.65
CA LEU A 160 0.16 11.13 8.52
C LEU A 160 -0.69 11.14 9.81
N GLY A 161 -1.59 10.18 9.94
CA GLY A 161 -2.46 10.03 11.10
C GLY A 161 -1.73 9.64 12.39
N THR A 162 -2.47 9.61 13.49
CA THR A 162 -1.97 9.26 14.82
C THR A 162 -2.58 7.95 15.31
N LEU A 163 -1.81 7.19 16.08
CA LEU A 163 -2.32 5.99 16.74
C LEU A 163 -3.02 6.39 18.03
N GLU A 164 -4.33 6.15 18.10
CA GLU A 164 -5.17 6.42 19.27
C GLU A 164 -6.02 5.19 19.59
N ASN A 165 -5.98 4.72 20.83
CA ASN A 165 -6.80 3.60 21.30
C ASN A 165 -6.76 2.33 20.42
N GLY A 166 -5.60 2.01 19.83
CA GLY A 166 -5.43 0.81 18.99
C GLY A 166 -5.96 0.96 17.57
N GLU A 167 -6.27 2.17 17.12
CA GLU A 167 -6.70 2.49 15.75
C GLU A 167 -5.94 3.71 15.23
N ILE A 168 -5.86 3.86 13.91
CA ILE A 168 -5.31 5.06 13.30
C ILE A 168 -6.42 6.08 13.12
N LYS A 169 -6.32 7.18 13.85
CA LYS A 169 -7.07 8.40 13.57
C LYS A 169 -6.42 9.10 12.39
N LEU A 170 -7.19 9.28 11.33
CA LEU A 170 -6.72 9.96 10.13
C LEU A 170 -6.33 11.40 10.45
N ALA A 171 -5.30 11.91 9.78
CA ALA A 171 -5.02 13.34 9.81
C ALA A 171 -6.20 14.11 9.19
N GLU A 172 -6.59 15.22 9.79
CA GLU A 172 -7.67 16.08 9.29
C GLU A 172 -7.15 17.06 8.22
N GLU A 173 -5.86 17.32 8.24
CA GLU A 173 -5.13 18.19 7.34
C GLU A 173 -3.82 17.54 6.86
N PRO A 174 -3.34 17.93 5.68
CA PRO A 174 -3.93 18.84 4.71
C PRO A 174 -5.12 18.23 3.97
N LYS A 175 -5.99 19.08 3.41
CA LYS A 175 -6.95 18.64 2.39
C LYS A 175 -6.20 18.41 1.10
N ILE A 176 -6.32 17.20 0.54
CA ILE A 176 -5.59 16.81 -0.66
C ILE A 176 -6.59 16.67 -1.82
N THR A 177 -6.30 17.34 -2.92
CA THR A 177 -6.97 17.14 -4.20
C THR A 177 -5.96 16.59 -5.19
N CYS A 178 -6.28 15.45 -5.79
CA CYS A 178 -5.34 14.74 -6.65
C CYS A 178 -5.89 14.49 -8.04
N GLN A 179 -5.05 14.68 -9.06
CA GLN A 179 -5.26 14.20 -10.42
C GLN A 179 -4.20 13.14 -10.74
N CYS A 180 -4.64 11.98 -11.25
CA CYS A 180 -3.76 10.86 -11.55
C CYS A 180 -3.73 10.57 -13.06
N LEU A 181 -2.58 10.79 -13.69
CA LEU A 181 -2.37 10.57 -15.11
C LEU A 181 -1.44 9.38 -15.34
N ARG A 182 -1.71 8.60 -16.39
CA ARG A 182 -0.75 7.64 -16.95
C ARG A 182 0.04 8.31 -18.06
N VAL A 183 1.36 8.25 -17.95
CA VAL A 183 2.27 8.90 -18.91
C VAL A 183 3.15 7.87 -19.62
N PRO A 184 3.69 8.20 -20.82
CA PRO A 184 4.51 7.29 -21.62
C PRO A 184 5.94 7.18 -21.06
N VAL A 185 6.05 6.80 -19.80
CA VAL A 185 7.30 6.55 -19.08
C VAL A 185 7.30 5.10 -18.61
N LEU A 186 8.41 4.40 -18.82
CA LEU A 186 8.48 2.97 -18.48
C LEU A 186 8.43 2.77 -16.97
N ASN A 187 9.29 3.45 -16.22
CA ASN A 187 9.45 3.29 -14.77
C ASN A 187 9.54 4.64 -14.07
N GLY A 188 9.12 4.65 -12.80
CA GLY A 188 9.23 5.81 -11.92
C GLY A 188 8.02 6.76 -12.01
N HIS A 189 7.30 6.88 -10.90
CA HIS A 189 6.22 7.87 -10.76
C HIS A 189 6.81 9.22 -10.33
N THR A 190 6.21 10.29 -10.84
CA THR A 190 6.57 11.67 -10.48
C THR A 190 5.30 12.38 -10.02
N ALA A 191 5.43 13.35 -9.14
CA ALA A 191 4.32 14.21 -8.74
C ALA A 191 4.69 15.68 -8.85
N ALA A 192 3.79 16.50 -9.37
CA ALA A 192 3.79 17.95 -9.20
C ALA A 192 2.88 18.28 -8.02
N VAL A 193 3.40 19.02 -7.05
CA VAL A 193 2.72 19.28 -5.78
C VAL A 193 2.72 20.77 -5.50
N PHE A 194 1.55 21.33 -5.20
CA PHE A 194 1.34 22.69 -4.75
C PHE A 194 0.78 22.65 -3.32
N ILE A 195 1.38 23.45 -2.45
CA ILE A 195 1.06 23.50 -1.01
C ILE A 195 0.80 24.93 -0.61
#